data_f7658d0263a78280754c5f92d693162e
#
_entry.id   f7658d0263a78280754c5f92d693162e
#
_cell.length_a   1.000
_cell.length_b   1.000
_cell.length_c   1.000
_cell.angle_alpha   90.00
_cell.angle_beta   90.00
_cell.angle_gamma   90.00
#
_symmetry.space_group_name_H-M   'P 1'
#
loop_
_entity.id
_entity.type
_entity.pdbx_description
1 polymer ?
#
loop_
_entity_poly.entity_id
_entity_poly.type
_entity_poly.pdbx_seq_one_letter_code
_entity_poly.pdbx_strand_id
1 'polypeptide(L)'
;MQENNILLTNRHLQDLNPLLAGTHECDPGYGTQPAIRKHVLIHYVFRGKGTLYRNGNAYPVIQGQAFLIIPGELAYYQADTEDPWYYGWIGFDGALAARFSQLPPVFPLPEEVFQRILRVTNDPSVTEYRLAAELFRLYALLFSNPERHNPHVRQVENYIRASYMHPIRVEHIARQLNLDRRYLSRLFKEKTGISMQQYLLNIRMEEATNYLRRGYSVKECAHMVGYEDVSNFSKLFKRHFGKSPTYYKR
;
A
#
# COMPACT_ATOMS: atom_id res chain seq x y z
N MET A 1 -29.80 -13.93 -15.29
CA MET A 1 -28.61 -14.01 -14.39
C MET A 1 -27.39 -14.44 -15.20
N GLN A 2 -26.39 -13.57 -15.34
CA GLN A 2 -25.13 -13.90 -16.04
C GLN A 2 -23.97 -13.56 -15.11
N GLU A 3 -23.35 -14.59 -14.56
CA GLU A 3 -22.14 -14.49 -13.76
C GLU A 3 -20.94 -14.92 -14.61
N ASN A 4 -19.89 -14.10 -14.63
CA ASN A 4 -18.65 -14.40 -15.35
C ASN A 4 -17.49 -14.36 -14.37
N ASN A 5 -16.92 -15.52 -14.08
CA ASN A 5 -15.80 -15.68 -13.16
C ASN A 5 -14.47 -15.76 -13.93
N ILE A 6 -13.49 -15.01 -13.53
CA ILE A 6 -12.10 -15.15 -13.97
C ILE A 6 -11.47 -16.25 -13.11
N LEU A 7 -11.08 -17.35 -13.73
CA LEU A 7 -10.42 -18.47 -13.06
C LEU A 7 -9.00 -18.06 -12.68
N LEU A 8 -8.67 -18.14 -11.39
CA LEU A 8 -7.37 -17.77 -10.84
C LEU A 8 -6.73 -18.94 -10.11
N THR A 9 -5.40 -19.03 -10.23
CA THR A 9 -4.56 -19.91 -9.42
C THR A 9 -3.94 -19.09 -8.31
N ASN A 10 -4.06 -19.51 -7.07
CA ASN A 10 -3.41 -18.83 -5.95
C ASN A 10 -1.88 -18.89 -6.12
N ARG A 11 -1.24 -17.73 -6.36
CA ARG A 11 0.22 -17.60 -6.55
C ARG A 11 0.96 -17.29 -5.24
N HIS A 12 0.25 -17.11 -4.13
CA HIS A 12 0.83 -16.77 -2.81
C HIS A 12 1.74 -15.53 -2.86
N LEU A 13 1.33 -14.50 -3.62
CA LEU A 13 2.04 -13.22 -3.66
C LEU A 13 1.96 -12.55 -2.28
N GLN A 14 3.09 -12.04 -1.78
CA GLN A 14 3.21 -11.58 -0.39
C GLN A 14 2.43 -10.30 -0.08
N ASP A 15 2.47 -9.32 -0.99
CA ASP A 15 1.92 -7.98 -0.72
C ASP A 15 0.45 -7.85 -1.10
N LEU A 16 0.11 -8.14 -2.35
CA LEU A 16 -1.26 -8.15 -2.89
C LEU A 16 -1.41 -9.37 -3.79
N ASN A 17 -2.22 -10.32 -3.38
CA ASN A 17 -2.40 -11.61 -4.01
C ASN A 17 -3.86 -11.77 -4.46
N PRO A 18 -4.15 -11.68 -5.76
CA PRO A 18 -5.51 -11.87 -6.27
C PRO A 18 -5.96 -13.32 -6.11
N LEU A 19 -7.19 -13.52 -5.65
CA LEU A 19 -7.78 -14.82 -5.36
C LEU A 19 -8.99 -15.14 -6.24
N LEU A 20 -9.78 -14.13 -6.56
CA LEU A 20 -10.97 -14.26 -7.39
C LEU A 20 -11.32 -12.91 -8.01
N ALA A 21 -11.93 -12.93 -9.19
CA ALA A 21 -12.46 -11.76 -9.85
C ALA A 21 -13.60 -12.17 -10.80
N GLY A 22 -14.47 -11.21 -11.13
CA GLY A 22 -15.54 -11.49 -12.08
C GLY A 22 -16.55 -10.36 -12.18
N THR A 23 -17.66 -10.67 -12.87
CA THR A 23 -18.82 -9.77 -13.00
C THR A 23 -20.12 -10.53 -12.79
N HIS A 24 -21.14 -9.84 -12.30
CA HIS A 24 -22.47 -10.41 -12.15
C HIS A 24 -23.56 -9.38 -12.52
N GLU A 25 -24.40 -9.77 -13.43
CA GLU A 25 -25.65 -9.10 -13.71
C GLU A 25 -26.76 -9.76 -12.88
N CYS A 26 -27.21 -9.04 -11.84
CA CYS A 26 -28.13 -9.60 -10.86
C CYS A 26 -29.58 -9.51 -11.28
N ASP A 27 -30.36 -10.53 -10.91
CA ASP A 27 -31.82 -10.46 -10.96
C ASP A 27 -32.34 -9.54 -9.85
N PRO A 28 -33.59 -9.01 -9.99
CA PRO A 28 -34.25 -8.22 -8.97
C PRO A 28 -34.22 -8.91 -7.59
N GLY A 29 -33.75 -8.19 -6.56
CA GLY A 29 -33.70 -8.70 -5.21
C GLY A 29 -32.65 -9.80 -4.96
N TYR A 30 -31.80 -10.15 -5.93
CA TYR A 30 -30.70 -11.10 -5.73
C TYR A 30 -29.84 -10.71 -4.54
N GLY A 31 -29.60 -11.64 -3.64
CA GLY A 31 -28.78 -11.41 -2.45
C GLY A 31 -27.88 -12.59 -2.13
N THR A 32 -26.80 -12.30 -1.43
CA THR A 32 -25.89 -13.33 -0.90
C THR A 32 -26.30 -13.69 0.54
N GLN A 33 -25.95 -14.91 0.95
CA GLN A 33 -26.11 -15.28 2.35
C GLN A 33 -25.06 -14.57 3.22
N PRO A 34 -25.42 -14.22 4.49
CA PRO A 34 -24.47 -13.70 5.45
C PRO A 34 -23.25 -14.62 5.62
N ALA A 35 -22.05 -14.07 5.46
CA ALA A 35 -20.82 -14.84 5.55
C ALA A 35 -19.66 -13.99 6.08
N ILE A 36 -18.72 -14.66 6.76
CA ILE A 36 -17.44 -14.08 7.16
C ILE A 36 -16.39 -14.50 6.13
N ARG A 37 -15.81 -13.53 5.44
CA ARG A 37 -14.76 -13.77 4.43
C ARG A 37 -13.38 -13.81 5.06
N LYS A 38 -12.45 -14.53 4.41
CA LYS A 38 -11.03 -14.62 4.85
C LYS A 38 -10.10 -13.66 4.09
N HIS A 39 -10.62 -12.95 3.10
CA HIS A 39 -9.90 -12.04 2.21
C HIS A 39 -10.69 -10.74 2.03
N VAL A 40 -10.02 -9.72 1.56
CA VAL A 40 -10.66 -8.47 1.15
C VAL A 40 -11.42 -8.71 -0.14
N LEU A 41 -12.63 -8.16 -0.23
CA LEU A 41 -13.45 -8.22 -1.44
C LEU A 41 -13.97 -6.82 -1.77
N ILE A 42 -13.63 -6.33 -2.95
CA ILE A 42 -14.11 -5.05 -3.47
C ILE A 42 -15.05 -5.33 -4.63
N HIS A 43 -16.23 -4.73 -4.57
CA HIS A 43 -17.19 -4.70 -5.67
C HIS A 43 -17.29 -3.28 -6.21
N TYR A 44 -17.53 -3.14 -7.50
CA TYR A 44 -17.82 -1.88 -8.16
C TYR A 44 -19.13 -1.98 -8.92
N VAL A 45 -20.04 -1.03 -8.70
CA VAL A 45 -21.35 -1.01 -9.34
C VAL A 45 -21.29 -0.22 -10.64
N PHE A 46 -21.40 -0.91 -11.77
CA PHE A 46 -21.40 -0.32 -13.12
C PHE A 46 -22.75 0.33 -13.47
N ARG A 47 -23.84 -0.26 -13.01
CA ARG A 47 -25.20 0.27 -13.16
C ARG A 47 -26.12 -0.28 -12.07
N GLY A 48 -27.28 0.36 -11.86
CA GLY A 48 -28.24 -0.04 -10.85
C GLY A 48 -27.81 0.31 -9.43
N LYS A 49 -28.48 -0.29 -8.47
CA LYS A 49 -28.28 -0.05 -7.04
C LYS A 49 -28.56 -1.29 -6.20
N GLY A 50 -28.19 -1.21 -4.92
CA GLY A 50 -28.44 -2.25 -3.94
C GLY A 50 -27.97 -1.83 -2.55
N THR A 51 -27.88 -2.77 -1.62
CA THR A 51 -27.48 -2.52 -0.25
C THR A 51 -26.44 -3.51 0.21
N LEU A 52 -25.33 -2.99 0.76
CA LEU A 52 -24.36 -3.77 1.53
C LEU A 52 -24.83 -3.79 3.00
N TYR A 53 -24.87 -4.97 3.59
CA TYR A 53 -25.05 -5.17 5.03
C TYR A 53 -23.74 -5.66 5.62
N ARG A 54 -23.24 -4.92 6.63
CA ARG A 54 -21.95 -5.20 7.25
C ARG A 54 -22.02 -4.93 8.76
N ASN A 55 -21.78 -5.96 9.57
CA ASN A 55 -21.86 -5.88 11.04
C ASN A 55 -23.17 -5.27 11.54
N GLY A 56 -24.31 -5.64 10.94
CA GLY A 56 -25.64 -5.15 11.31
C GLY A 56 -26.02 -3.77 10.78
N ASN A 57 -25.14 -3.07 10.09
CA ASN A 57 -25.42 -1.79 9.45
C ASN A 57 -25.72 -1.97 7.97
N ALA A 58 -26.64 -1.16 7.44
CA ALA A 58 -27.01 -1.13 6.05
C ALA A 58 -26.39 0.10 5.35
N TYR A 59 -25.76 -0.14 4.20
CA TYR A 59 -25.10 0.88 3.39
C TYR A 59 -25.67 0.85 1.98
N PRO A 60 -26.52 1.81 1.58
CA PRO A 60 -26.98 1.94 0.20
C PRO A 60 -25.78 2.14 -0.73
N VAL A 61 -25.81 1.47 -1.88
CA VAL A 61 -24.78 1.56 -2.92
C VAL A 61 -25.43 1.80 -4.27
N ILE A 62 -24.92 2.75 -5.02
CA ILE A 62 -25.41 3.12 -6.34
C ILE A 62 -24.30 3.02 -7.39
N GLN A 63 -24.68 3.15 -8.64
CA GLN A 63 -23.76 3.25 -9.78
C GLN A 63 -22.61 4.23 -9.51
N GLY A 64 -21.38 3.88 -9.90
CA GLY A 64 -20.18 4.70 -9.71
C GLY A 64 -19.52 4.54 -8.35
N GLN A 65 -20.08 3.69 -7.49
CA GLN A 65 -19.52 3.41 -6.16
C GLN A 65 -18.94 2.00 -6.08
N ALA A 66 -17.90 1.88 -5.25
CA ALA A 66 -17.39 0.61 -4.79
C ALA A 66 -17.87 0.32 -3.37
N PHE A 67 -18.06 -0.96 -3.04
CA PHE A 67 -18.27 -1.40 -1.67
C PHE A 67 -17.27 -2.48 -1.26
N LEU A 68 -16.97 -2.48 0.03
CA LEU A 68 -15.85 -3.21 0.61
C LEU A 68 -16.31 -4.20 1.68
N ILE A 69 -15.90 -5.46 1.54
CA ILE A 69 -16.00 -6.49 2.56
C ILE A 69 -14.58 -6.80 3.03
N ILE A 70 -14.34 -6.72 4.34
CA ILE A 70 -13.03 -6.99 4.94
C ILE A 70 -13.04 -8.33 5.72
N PRO A 71 -11.87 -8.97 5.87
CA PRO A 71 -11.76 -10.22 6.62
C PRO A 71 -12.28 -10.10 8.05
N GLY A 72 -12.97 -11.15 8.50
CA GLY A 72 -13.44 -11.26 9.89
C GLY A 72 -14.77 -10.55 10.17
N GLU A 73 -15.36 -9.81 9.22
CA GLU A 73 -16.65 -9.17 9.39
C GLU A 73 -17.78 -9.98 8.74
N LEU A 74 -18.95 -10.00 9.44
CA LEU A 74 -20.17 -10.58 8.89
C LEU A 74 -20.74 -9.62 7.84
N ALA A 75 -20.80 -10.06 6.60
CA ALA A 75 -21.32 -9.25 5.51
C ALA A 75 -22.14 -10.06 4.50
N TYR A 76 -23.15 -9.40 3.95
CA TYR A 76 -23.93 -9.84 2.80
C TYR A 76 -24.40 -8.60 2.03
N TYR A 77 -24.94 -8.81 0.85
CA TYR A 77 -25.43 -7.70 0.03
C TYR A 77 -26.61 -8.15 -0.81
N GLN A 78 -27.46 -7.19 -1.20
CA GLN A 78 -28.69 -7.44 -1.95
C GLN A 78 -28.90 -6.38 -3.03
N ALA A 79 -29.24 -6.84 -4.24
CA ALA A 79 -29.66 -6.00 -5.34
C ALA A 79 -31.03 -5.38 -5.06
N ASP A 80 -31.25 -4.19 -5.58
CA ASP A 80 -32.57 -3.56 -5.56
C ASP A 80 -33.58 -4.38 -6.39
N THR A 81 -34.86 -4.30 -6.04
CA THR A 81 -35.93 -5.06 -6.72
C THR A 81 -36.44 -4.38 -7.99
N GLU A 82 -36.24 -3.07 -8.14
CA GLU A 82 -36.69 -2.30 -9.30
C GLU A 82 -35.54 -1.95 -10.25
N ASP A 83 -34.34 -1.71 -9.68
CA ASP A 83 -33.13 -1.33 -10.41
C ASP A 83 -31.93 -2.16 -9.94
N PRO A 84 -31.94 -3.49 -10.23
CA PRO A 84 -30.89 -4.38 -9.78
C PRO A 84 -29.56 -4.04 -10.43
N TRP A 85 -28.49 -4.17 -9.63
CA TRP A 85 -27.15 -3.81 -10.08
C TRP A 85 -26.49 -4.84 -11.01
N TYR A 86 -25.62 -4.29 -11.88
CA TYR A 86 -24.53 -5.00 -12.53
C TYR A 86 -23.23 -4.56 -11.88
N TYR A 87 -22.50 -5.48 -11.31
CA TYR A 87 -21.23 -5.18 -10.63
C TYR A 87 -20.09 -6.11 -11.10
N GLY A 88 -18.86 -5.63 -10.90
CA GLY A 88 -17.67 -6.44 -10.93
C GLY A 88 -17.06 -6.57 -9.55
N TRP A 89 -16.25 -7.60 -9.32
CA TRP A 89 -15.55 -7.79 -8.05
C TRP A 89 -14.12 -8.28 -8.25
N ILE A 90 -13.29 -8.00 -7.23
CA ILE A 90 -11.98 -8.60 -7.04
C ILE A 90 -11.77 -8.94 -5.57
N GLY A 91 -11.37 -10.18 -5.30
CA GLY A 91 -10.98 -10.66 -3.98
C GLY A 91 -9.48 -10.88 -3.92
N PHE A 92 -8.85 -10.47 -2.81
CA PHE A 92 -7.41 -10.56 -2.62
C PHE A 92 -7.03 -10.61 -1.14
N ASP A 93 -5.82 -11.12 -0.87
CA ASP A 93 -5.16 -11.08 0.45
C ASP A 93 -3.73 -10.51 0.32
N GLY A 94 -2.90 -10.68 1.34
CA GLY A 94 -1.52 -10.22 1.39
C GLY A 94 -1.28 -9.14 2.44
N ALA A 95 -0.02 -8.79 2.65
CA ALA A 95 0.40 -7.88 3.72
C ALA A 95 -0.21 -6.47 3.62
N LEU A 96 -0.40 -5.95 2.41
CA LEU A 96 -0.99 -4.64 2.18
C LEU A 96 -2.53 -4.65 2.23
N ALA A 97 -3.17 -5.82 2.15
CA ALA A 97 -4.63 -5.95 2.17
C ALA A 97 -5.26 -5.43 3.47
N ALA A 98 -4.57 -5.56 4.62
CA ALA A 98 -5.05 -5.07 5.90
C ALA A 98 -5.32 -3.55 5.91
N ARG A 99 -4.62 -2.77 5.08
CA ARG A 99 -4.81 -1.33 5.02
C ARG A 99 -6.17 -0.92 4.45
N PHE A 100 -6.81 -1.76 3.67
CA PHE A 100 -8.13 -1.49 3.11
C PHE A 100 -9.22 -1.35 4.19
N SER A 101 -9.01 -1.90 5.41
CA SER A 101 -9.91 -1.69 6.54
C SER A 101 -10.05 -0.22 6.98
N GLN A 102 -9.13 0.66 6.57
CA GLN A 102 -9.18 2.10 6.82
C GLN A 102 -10.16 2.85 5.89
N LEU A 103 -10.63 2.21 4.82
CA LEU A 103 -11.58 2.80 3.90
C LEU A 103 -13.02 2.72 4.44
N PRO A 104 -13.89 3.65 4.06
CA PRO A 104 -15.31 3.54 4.35
C PRO A 104 -15.91 2.30 3.66
N PRO A 105 -17.02 1.75 4.18
CA PRO A 105 -17.69 0.59 3.60
C PRO A 105 -18.13 0.79 2.15
N VAL A 106 -18.49 2.02 1.78
CA VAL A 106 -18.88 2.45 0.44
C VAL A 106 -18.13 3.73 0.09
N PHE A 107 -17.57 3.80 -1.11
CA PHE A 107 -16.80 4.96 -1.58
C PHE A 107 -16.89 5.11 -3.10
N PRO A 108 -16.77 6.33 -3.63
CA PRO A 108 -16.72 6.56 -5.07
C PRO A 108 -15.39 6.00 -5.63
N LEU A 109 -15.46 5.40 -6.82
CA LEU A 109 -14.28 4.91 -7.53
C LEU A 109 -14.47 5.18 -9.03
N PRO A 110 -13.47 5.70 -9.76
CA PRO A 110 -13.57 5.86 -11.20
C PRO A 110 -13.76 4.51 -11.90
N GLU A 111 -14.72 4.44 -12.82
CA GLU A 111 -15.07 3.21 -13.53
C GLU A 111 -13.88 2.57 -14.26
N GLU A 112 -13.03 3.39 -14.86
CA GLU A 112 -11.87 2.94 -15.63
C GLU A 112 -10.90 2.10 -14.79
N VAL A 113 -10.86 2.31 -13.48
CA VAL A 113 -10.03 1.55 -12.56
C VAL A 113 -10.49 0.10 -12.53
N PHE A 114 -11.81 -0.11 -12.39
CA PHE A 114 -12.37 -1.44 -12.31
C PHE A 114 -12.46 -2.12 -13.68
N GLN A 115 -12.72 -1.34 -14.73
CA GLN A 115 -12.66 -1.86 -16.10
C GLN A 115 -11.29 -2.43 -16.46
N ARG A 116 -10.18 -1.83 -15.99
CA ARG A 116 -8.83 -2.40 -16.23
C ARG A 116 -8.67 -3.77 -15.56
N ILE A 117 -9.19 -3.93 -14.33
CA ILE A 117 -9.18 -5.22 -13.62
C ILE A 117 -9.91 -6.29 -14.46
N LEU A 118 -11.08 -5.97 -15.00
CA LEU A 118 -11.90 -6.90 -15.76
C LEU A 118 -11.39 -7.17 -17.18
N ARG A 119 -10.61 -6.25 -17.76
CA ARG A 119 -9.98 -6.42 -19.08
C ARG A 119 -8.73 -7.30 -19.07
N VAL A 120 -8.30 -7.77 -17.91
CA VAL A 120 -7.18 -8.71 -17.83
C VAL A 120 -7.58 -9.98 -18.58
N THR A 121 -6.90 -10.23 -19.70
CA THR A 121 -7.16 -11.38 -20.57
C THR A 121 -6.83 -12.68 -19.87
N ASN A 122 -7.63 -13.71 -20.14
CA ASN A 122 -7.45 -15.07 -19.62
C ASN A 122 -6.23 -15.77 -20.27
N ASP A 123 -5.04 -15.25 -20.02
CA ASP A 123 -3.80 -15.98 -20.24
C ASP A 123 -3.38 -16.60 -18.90
N PRO A 124 -3.56 -17.92 -18.71
CA PRO A 124 -3.32 -18.59 -17.42
C PRO A 124 -1.89 -18.43 -16.91
N SER A 125 -0.94 -18.06 -17.77
CA SER A 125 0.47 -17.90 -17.37
C SER A 125 0.75 -16.58 -16.64
N VAL A 126 -0.07 -15.54 -16.88
CA VAL A 126 0.21 -14.16 -16.39
C VAL A 126 -1.02 -13.45 -15.81
N THR A 127 -2.20 -14.04 -15.83
CA THR A 127 -3.45 -13.40 -15.40
C THR A 127 -3.34 -12.88 -13.96
N GLU A 128 -2.87 -13.69 -13.03
CA GLU A 128 -2.76 -13.29 -11.62
C GLU A 128 -1.74 -12.16 -11.42
N TYR A 129 -0.64 -12.16 -12.15
CA TYR A 129 0.37 -11.09 -12.09
C TYR A 129 -0.16 -9.77 -12.66
N ARG A 130 -0.97 -9.83 -13.73
CA ARG A 130 -1.64 -8.65 -14.29
C ARG A 130 -2.68 -8.10 -13.32
N LEU A 131 -3.49 -8.96 -12.69
CA LEU A 131 -4.43 -8.56 -11.64
C LEU A 131 -3.71 -7.97 -10.42
N ALA A 132 -2.59 -8.55 -10.00
CA ALA A 132 -1.77 -7.98 -8.93
C ALA A 132 -1.26 -6.58 -9.32
N ALA A 133 -0.83 -6.36 -10.56
CA ALA A 133 -0.42 -5.02 -11.01
C ALA A 133 -1.58 -4.01 -10.94
N GLU A 134 -2.80 -4.39 -11.31
CA GLU A 134 -3.97 -3.50 -11.17
C GLU A 134 -4.36 -3.29 -9.70
N LEU A 135 -4.21 -4.28 -8.82
CA LEU A 135 -4.36 -4.12 -7.37
C LEU A 135 -3.34 -3.13 -6.79
N PHE A 136 -2.07 -3.16 -7.23
CA PHE A 136 -1.09 -2.15 -6.81
C PHE A 136 -1.44 -0.75 -7.31
N ARG A 137 -1.99 -0.61 -8.53
CA ARG A 137 -2.50 0.68 -9.03
C ARG A 137 -3.69 1.18 -8.21
N LEU A 138 -4.64 0.30 -7.89
CA LEU A 138 -5.77 0.60 -7.02
C LEU A 138 -5.29 1.01 -5.61
N TYR A 139 -4.37 0.28 -5.04
CA TYR A 139 -3.75 0.61 -3.76
C TYR A 139 -3.09 2.00 -3.80
N ALA A 140 -2.29 2.27 -4.83
CA ALA A 140 -1.67 3.59 -4.99
C ALA A 140 -2.71 4.71 -5.13
N LEU A 141 -3.80 4.50 -5.86
CA LEU A 141 -4.88 5.47 -6.00
C LEU A 141 -5.57 5.76 -4.66
N LEU A 142 -5.96 4.71 -3.93
CA LEU A 142 -6.75 4.84 -2.70
C LEU A 142 -5.94 5.34 -1.49
N PHE A 143 -4.66 5.03 -1.46
CA PHE A 143 -3.78 5.33 -0.32
C PHE A 143 -2.67 6.34 -0.63
N SER A 144 -2.62 6.87 -1.86
CA SER A 144 -1.78 8.03 -2.13
C SER A 144 -2.33 9.22 -1.34
N ASN A 145 -1.49 9.80 -0.52
CA ASN A 145 -1.81 11.07 0.13
C ASN A 145 -1.12 12.18 -0.69
N PRO A 146 -1.86 12.92 -1.55
CA PRO A 146 -1.28 14.00 -2.35
C PRO A 146 -0.65 15.09 -1.47
N GLU A 147 -1.13 15.26 -0.24
CA GLU A 147 -0.55 16.21 0.72
C GLU A 147 0.83 15.77 1.25
N ARG A 148 1.13 14.47 1.27
CA ARG A 148 2.48 13.95 1.56
C ARG A 148 3.41 13.99 0.35
N HIS A 149 2.89 14.17 -0.86
CA HIS A 149 3.67 14.16 -2.10
C HIS A 149 4.12 15.56 -2.51
N ASN A 150 4.76 16.30 -1.59
CA ASN A 150 5.52 17.46 -2.04
C ASN A 150 6.71 16.94 -2.87
N PRO A 151 6.83 17.31 -4.16
CA PRO A 151 7.88 16.80 -5.05
C PRO A 151 9.29 17.05 -4.51
N HIS A 152 9.50 18.17 -3.82
CA HIS A 152 10.80 18.50 -3.22
C HIS A 152 11.13 17.57 -2.04
N VAL A 153 10.14 17.22 -1.20
CA VAL A 153 10.34 16.26 -0.10
C VAL A 153 10.75 14.89 -0.66
N ARG A 154 10.05 14.42 -1.68
CA ARG A 154 10.38 13.14 -2.36
C ARG A 154 11.77 13.16 -3.00
N GLN A 155 12.16 14.28 -3.62
CA GLN A 155 13.50 14.44 -4.17
C GLN A 155 14.58 14.39 -3.08
N VAL A 156 14.32 15.01 -1.91
CA VAL A 156 15.21 14.93 -0.74
C VAL A 156 15.32 13.50 -0.23
N GLU A 157 14.20 12.78 -0.06
CA GLU A 157 14.19 11.39 0.38
C GLU A 157 14.99 10.49 -0.57
N ASN A 158 14.75 10.62 -1.88
CA ASN A 158 15.49 9.87 -2.90
C ASN A 158 16.98 10.19 -2.89
N TYR A 159 17.34 11.47 -2.76
CA TYR A 159 18.75 11.88 -2.67
C TYR A 159 19.43 11.27 -1.45
N ILE A 160 18.79 11.33 -0.28
CA ILE A 160 19.34 10.76 0.96
C ILE A 160 19.49 9.24 0.82
N ARG A 161 18.50 8.53 0.27
CA ARG A 161 18.57 7.08 0.05
C ARG A 161 19.67 6.67 -0.94
N ALA A 162 19.89 7.46 -1.99
CA ALA A 162 20.93 7.19 -2.97
C ALA A 162 22.33 7.51 -2.46
N SER A 163 22.48 8.43 -1.49
CA SER A 163 23.76 9.00 -1.09
C SER A 163 24.09 8.85 0.40
N TYR A 164 23.34 8.04 1.17
CA TYR A 164 23.48 7.94 2.62
C TYR A 164 24.89 7.55 3.10
N MET A 165 25.65 6.84 2.28
CA MET A 165 27.03 6.46 2.56
C MET A 165 28.02 7.65 2.57
N HIS A 166 27.64 8.76 1.96
CA HIS A 166 28.46 9.95 1.79
C HIS A 166 28.06 11.06 2.76
N PRO A 167 28.95 12.07 3.00
CA PRO A 167 28.56 13.26 3.71
C PRO A 167 27.45 14.02 2.98
N ILE A 168 26.29 14.19 3.62
CA ILE A 168 25.15 14.93 3.07
C ILE A 168 25.06 16.29 3.74
N ARG A 169 25.04 17.36 2.94
CA ARG A 169 24.81 18.74 3.39
C ARG A 169 23.49 19.25 2.86
N VAL A 170 22.64 19.75 3.75
CA VAL A 170 21.31 20.26 3.39
C VAL A 170 21.40 21.41 2.41
N GLU A 171 22.45 22.23 2.50
CA GLU A 171 22.73 23.34 1.57
C GLU A 171 22.94 22.87 0.13
N HIS A 172 23.54 21.70 -0.04
CA HIS A 172 23.77 21.14 -1.37
C HIS A 172 22.44 20.69 -2.00
N ILE A 173 21.60 20.00 -1.23
CA ILE A 173 20.27 19.56 -1.69
C ILE A 173 19.40 20.79 -1.98
N ALA A 174 19.40 21.80 -1.12
CA ALA A 174 18.60 23.01 -1.32
C ALA A 174 18.98 23.75 -2.62
N ARG A 175 20.29 23.86 -2.91
CA ARG A 175 20.78 24.44 -4.18
C ARG A 175 20.34 23.65 -5.40
N GLN A 176 20.40 22.32 -5.36
CA GLN A 176 19.94 21.47 -6.48
C GLN A 176 18.44 21.63 -6.77
N LEU A 177 17.66 21.95 -5.73
CA LEU A 177 16.21 22.14 -5.84
C LEU A 177 15.81 23.60 -6.08
N ASN A 178 16.78 24.53 -6.19
CA ASN A 178 16.54 25.98 -6.26
C ASN A 178 15.68 26.50 -5.09
N LEU A 179 15.91 25.99 -3.88
CA LEU A 179 15.18 26.35 -2.68
C LEU A 179 16.10 26.94 -1.61
N ASP A 180 15.52 27.78 -0.75
CA ASP A 180 16.20 28.21 0.47
C ASP A 180 16.36 27.03 1.44
N ARG A 181 17.55 26.94 2.09
CA ARG A 181 17.87 25.88 3.04
C ARG A 181 16.88 25.80 4.22
N ARG A 182 16.51 26.95 4.79
CA ARG A 182 15.61 27.00 5.95
C ARG A 182 14.21 26.60 5.57
N TYR A 183 13.76 27.05 4.40
CA TYR A 183 12.47 26.64 3.82
C TYR A 183 12.43 25.13 3.61
N LEU A 184 13.44 24.56 2.93
CA LEU A 184 13.51 23.12 2.67
C LEU A 184 13.53 22.29 3.95
N SER A 185 14.30 22.73 4.98
CA SER A 185 14.38 22.04 6.27
C SER A 185 13.04 22.03 7.00
N ARG A 186 12.33 23.16 7.00
CA ARG A 186 11.00 23.31 7.59
C ARG A 186 9.97 22.44 6.86
N LEU A 187 9.92 22.55 5.54
CA LEU A 187 9.03 21.78 4.68
C LEU A 187 9.20 20.27 4.88
N PHE A 188 10.44 19.79 4.87
CA PHE A 188 10.75 18.38 5.08
C PHE A 188 10.25 17.90 6.45
N LYS A 189 10.56 18.64 7.51
CA LYS A 189 10.12 18.29 8.87
C LYS A 189 8.60 18.33 9.01
N GLU A 190 7.93 19.31 8.41
CA GLU A 190 6.46 19.42 8.42
C GLU A 190 5.80 18.21 7.74
N LYS A 191 6.34 17.79 6.59
CA LYS A 191 5.73 16.69 5.79
C LYS A 191 6.13 15.30 6.27
N THR A 192 7.32 15.11 6.85
CA THR A 192 7.82 13.80 7.31
C THR A 192 7.76 13.59 8.83
N GLY A 193 7.53 14.67 9.59
CA GLY A 193 7.55 14.67 11.07
C GLY A 193 8.95 14.69 11.69
N ILE A 194 10.02 14.48 10.92
CA ILE A 194 11.41 14.40 11.39
C ILE A 194 12.35 15.28 10.57
N SER A 195 13.50 15.62 11.13
CA SER A 195 14.51 16.37 10.37
C SER A 195 15.21 15.49 9.32
N MET A 196 15.80 16.12 8.28
CA MET A 196 16.61 15.41 7.28
C MET A 196 17.79 14.66 7.92
N GLN A 197 18.39 15.20 8.97
CA GLN A 197 19.47 14.53 9.71
C GLN A 197 18.97 13.27 10.42
N GLN A 198 17.79 13.35 11.05
CA GLN A 198 17.16 12.17 11.68
C GLN A 198 16.76 11.13 10.64
N TYR A 199 16.25 11.56 9.48
CA TYR A 199 15.91 10.69 8.37
C TYR A 199 17.16 9.95 7.84
N LEU A 200 18.27 10.67 7.63
CA LEU A 200 19.56 10.08 7.25
C LEU A 200 20.06 9.08 8.29
N LEU A 201 19.98 9.44 9.59
CA LEU A 201 20.37 8.55 10.67
C LEU A 201 19.57 7.25 10.63
N ASN A 202 18.24 7.34 10.46
CA ASN A 202 17.37 6.16 10.40
C ASN A 202 17.80 5.22 9.26
N ILE A 203 18.00 5.75 8.05
CA ILE A 203 18.45 4.96 6.90
C ILE A 203 19.79 4.27 7.18
N ARG A 204 20.77 5.02 7.70
CA ARG A 204 22.10 4.46 8.03
C ARG A 204 22.00 3.33 9.06
N MET A 205 21.14 3.48 10.07
CA MET A 205 20.95 2.47 11.11
C MET A 205 20.24 1.22 10.57
N GLU A 206 19.21 1.39 9.73
CA GLU A 206 18.53 0.27 9.05
C GLU A 206 19.51 -0.52 8.15
N GLU A 207 20.28 0.17 7.31
CA GLU A 207 21.27 -0.47 6.44
C GLU A 207 22.40 -1.14 7.23
N ALA A 208 22.84 -0.56 8.33
CA ALA A 208 23.82 -1.19 9.20
C ALA A 208 23.30 -2.52 9.78
N THR A 209 22.02 -2.62 10.16
CA THR A 209 21.44 -3.91 10.59
C THR A 209 21.43 -4.95 9.48
N ASN A 210 21.17 -4.53 8.23
CA ASN A 210 21.23 -5.43 7.07
C ASN A 210 22.64 -5.99 6.86
N TYR A 211 23.68 -5.16 6.94
CA TYR A 211 25.08 -5.60 6.83
C TYR A 211 25.51 -6.50 8.00
N LEU A 212 25.15 -6.14 9.24
CA LEU A 212 25.45 -6.98 10.41
C LEU A 212 24.85 -8.38 10.29
N ARG A 213 23.58 -8.49 9.86
CA ARG A 213 22.91 -9.78 9.63
C ARG A 213 23.56 -10.61 8.51
N ARG A 214 24.22 -9.96 7.55
CA ARG A 214 25.00 -10.62 6.48
C ARG A 214 26.41 -11.01 6.92
N GLY A 215 26.78 -10.79 8.20
CA GLY A 215 28.05 -11.24 8.78
C GLY A 215 29.19 -10.22 8.74
N TYR A 216 28.98 -9.02 8.19
CA TYR A 216 30.01 -7.97 8.19
C TYR A 216 30.41 -7.57 9.62
N SER A 217 31.69 -7.17 9.81
CA SER A 217 32.17 -6.67 11.08
C SER A 217 31.56 -5.30 11.40
N VAL A 218 31.51 -4.94 12.68
CA VAL A 218 31.01 -3.62 13.11
C VAL A 218 31.78 -2.47 12.47
N LYS A 219 33.08 -2.66 12.26
CA LYS A 219 33.97 -1.69 11.60
C LYS A 219 33.58 -1.50 10.13
N GLU A 220 33.42 -2.62 9.39
CA GLU A 220 33.00 -2.58 7.99
C GLU A 220 31.62 -1.92 7.86
N CYS A 221 30.64 -2.33 8.69
CA CYS A 221 29.30 -1.74 8.69
C CYS A 221 29.34 -0.23 8.91
N ALA A 222 30.12 0.27 9.91
CA ALA A 222 30.27 1.68 10.16
C ALA A 222 30.72 2.45 8.92
N HIS A 223 31.79 1.96 8.26
CA HIS A 223 32.30 2.58 7.03
C HIS A 223 31.31 2.52 5.87
N MET A 224 30.64 1.38 5.66
CA MET A 224 29.67 1.18 4.59
C MET A 224 28.44 2.09 4.73
N VAL A 225 28.08 2.50 5.95
CA VAL A 225 26.98 3.43 6.18
C VAL A 225 27.44 4.88 6.44
N GLY A 226 28.71 5.20 6.12
CA GLY A 226 29.24 6.56 6.12
C GLY A 226 29.69 7.12 7.47
N TYR A 227 30.17 6.25 8.38
CA TYR A 227 30.85 6.67 9.63
C TYR A 227 32.33 6.29 9.58
N GLU A 228 33.20 7.29 9.73
CA GLU A 228 34.63 7.09 9.89
C GLU A 228 34.98 6.60 11.30
N ASP A 229 34.29 7.15 12.32
CA ASP A 229 34.47 6.80 13.74
C ASP A 229 33.50 5.67 14.15
N VAL A 230 34.07 4.46 14.31
CA VAL A 230 33.35 3.24 14.74
C VAL A 230 32.78 3.37 16.16
N SER A 231 33.45 4.14 17.04
CA SER A 231 32.98 4.36 18.41
C SER A 231 31.72 5.22 18.42
N ASN A 232 31.73 6.31 17.65
CA ASN A 232 30.56 7.17 17.46
C ASN A 232 29.40 6.40 16.82
N PHE A 233 29.66 5.63 15.78
CA PHE A 233 28.67 4.74 15.16
C PHE A 233 28.03 3.81 16.19
N SER A 234 28.84 3.12 17.00
CA SER A 234 28.33 2.16 17.99
C SER A 234 27.46 2.80 19.07
N LYS A 235 27.80 4.03 19.50
CA LYS A 235 26.99 4.82 20.44
C LYS A 235 25.64 5.22 19.81
N LEU A 236 25.64 5.71 18.56
CA LEU A 236 24.45 6.10 17.83
C LEU A 236 23.54 4.90 17.59
N PHE A 237 24.11 3.76 17.18
CA PHE A 237 23.40 2.51 16.95
C PHE A 237 22.71 2.00 18.22
N LYS A 238 23.44 1.95 19.35
CA LYS A 238 22.88 1.56 20.64
C LYS A 238 21.77 2.52 21.11
N ARG A 239 21.94 3.82 20.89
CA ARG A 239 20.89 4.81 21.21
C ARG A 239 19.64 4.63 20.34
N HIS A 240 19.80 4.24 19.08
CA HIS A 240 18.70 4.06 18.13
C HIS A 240 17.91 2.77 18.39
N PHE A 241 18.58 1.64 18.62
CA PHE A 241 17.97 0.32 18.76
C PHE A 241 17.93 -0.23 20.19
N GLY A 242 18.51 0.45 21.16
CA GLY A 242 18.62 -0.02 22.56
C GLY A 242 19.67 -1.13 22.79
N LYS A 243 20.25 -1.69 21.72
CA LYS A 243 21.23 -2.78 21.75
C LYS A 243 22.49 -2.40 20.95
N SER A 244 23.64 -2.97 21.32
CA SER A 244 24.90 -2.74 20.58
C SER A 244 24.87 -3.38 19.17
N PRO A 245 25.68 -2.90 18.20
CA PRO A 245 25.78 -3.51 16.89
C PRO A 245 26.13 -5.01 16.93
N THR A 246 26.97 -5.43 17.86
CA THR A 246 27.37 -6.84 18.04
C THR A 246 26.21 -7.77 18.37
N TYR A 247 25.15 -7.26 19.00
CA TYR A 247 23.93 -8.04 19.27
C TYR A 247 23.20 -8.47 17.99
N TYR A 248 23.32 -7.69 16.91
CA TYR A 248 22.68 -7.94 15.61
C TYR A 248 23.54 -8.78 14.67
N LYS A 249 24.78 -9.04 15.03
CA LYS A 249 25.67 -9.94 14.27
C LYS A 249 25.27 -11.38 14.59
N ARG A 250 24.82 -12.09 13.57
CA ARG A 250 24.57 -13.55 13.64
C ARG A 250 25.82 -14.34 13.36
#